data_464c5a6480ffe4e9f252a32fa65ded90
#
_entry.id   464c5a6480ffe4e9f252a32fa65ded90
#
_cell.length_a   1.000
_cell.length_b   1.000
_cell.length_c   1.000
_cell.angle_alpha   90.00
_cell.angle_beta   90.00
_cell.angle_gamma   90.00
#
_symmetry.space_group_name_H-M   'P 1'
#
loop_
_entity.id
_entity.type
_entity.pdbx_description
1 polymer ?
#
loop_
_entity_poly.entity_id
_entity_poly.type
_entity_poly.pdbx_seq_one_letter_code
_entity_poly.pdbx_strand_id
1 'polypeptide(L)'
;MIIAPITDPVSVDHLTNIAPDGITRFTMLQGSVKGALISGTRLVSQARANHQLGIIESLALGQALLSVGLLSTTIKQGTRLGLQIYCTGPLKGLSVEASWDGNVRGYLFTDSILIDKPLESFDLQPYIGNGTLSVIRKDARSEPYTGHIQLVHGRIAEDLTEYFLRSEQTKTALAVSVRFDQEGRVSGAGGLFFQALPGAQDLDMEDTEDRMREMPSLGTWFASGKSR
;
A
#
# COMPACT_ATOMS: atom_id res chain seq x y z
N MET A 1 10.21 19.14 -3.23
CA MET A 1 8.86 18.52 -3.31
C MET A 1 7.87 19.64 -3.11
N ILE A 2 6.93 19.83 -4.02
CA ILE A 2 5.81 20.78 -3.84
C ILE A 2 4.74 20.05 -3.04
N ILE A 3 4.33 20.60 -1.90
CA ILE A 3 3.24 20.05 -1.08
C ILE A 3 2.03 20.95 -1.30
N ALA A 4 1.00 20.44 -1.97
CA ALA A 4 -0.25 21.15 -2.16
C ALA A 4 -1.00 21.24 -0.80
N PRO A 5 -1.53 22.41 -0.43
CA PRO A 5 -2.30 22.52 0.79
C PRO A 5 -3.62 21.76 0.67
N ILE A 6 -3.99 21.05 1.73
CA ILE A 6 -5.35 20.50 1.87
C ILE A 6 -6.21 21.66 2.40
N THR A 7 -7.14 22.13 1.57
CA THR A 7 -7.94 23.34 1.87
C THR A 7 -9.38 23.03 2.28
N ASP A 8 -9.86 21.80 2.06
CA ASP A 8 -11.19 21.38 2.49
C ASP A 8 -11.28 21.38 4.03
N PRO A 9 -12.16 22.21 4.66
CA PRO A 9 -12.20 22.35 6.11
C PRO A 9 -12.50 21.04 6.85
N VAL A 10 -13.35 20.19 6.28
CA VAL A 10 -13.72 18.90 6.89
C VAL A 10 -12.53 17.94 6.89
N SER A 11 -11.79 17.89 5.78
CA SER A 11 -10.56 17.11 5.71
C SER A 11 -9.49 17.62 6.69
N VAL A 12 -9.33 18.94 6.80
CA VAL A 12 -8.38 19.55 7.74
C VAL A 12 -8.74 19.22 9.19
N ASP A 13 -10.02 19.35 9.56
CA ASP A 13 -10.49 19.01 10.91
C ASP A 13 -10.27 17.52 11.20
N HIS A 14 -10.70 16.65 10.29
CA HIS A 14 -10.51 15.20 10.43
C HIS A 14 -9.03 14.86 10.62
N LEU A 15 -8.15 15.34 9.74
CA LEU A 15 -6.72 15.05 9.79
C LEU A 15 -6.04 15.65 11.03
N THR A 16 -6.58 16.71 11.62
CA THR A 16 -6.06 17.29 12.87
C THR A 16 -6.36 16.38 14.06
N ASN A 17 -7.53 15.75 14.06
CA ASN A 17 -8.05 14.98 15.18
C ASN A 17 -7.64 13.49 15.18
N ILE A 18 -7.12 12.95 14.08
CA ILE A 18 -6.62 11.57 14.03
C ILE A 18 -5.17 11.46 14.50
N ALA A 19 -4.80 10.25 14.94
CA ALA A 19 -3.42 9.93 15.27
C ALA A 19 -2.47 10.21 14.08
N PRO A 20 -1.22 10.63 14.32
CA PRO A 20 -0.23 10.80 13.27
C PRO A 20 0.02 9.49 12.51
N ASP A 21 0.31 9.63 11.21
CA ASP A 21 0.74 8.50 10.40
C ASP A 21 2.03 7.87 10.96
N GLY A 22 2.23 6.61 10.67
CA GLY A 22 3.45 5.93 11.06
C GLY A 22 3.40 4.43 10.90
N ILE A 23 4.54 3.78 11.16
CA ILE A 23 4.73 2.35 11.04
C ILE A 23 5.13 1.76 12.37
N THR A 24 4.40 0.74 12.82
CA THR A 24 4.74 -0.08 14.00
C THR A 24 5.24 -1.43 13.50
N ARG A 25 6.44 -1.83 13.93
CA ARG A 25 7.04 -3.14 13.64
C ARG A 25 6.88 -4.05 14.84
N PHE A 26 6.64 -5.32 14.60
CA PHE A 26 6.51 -6.32 15.66
C PHE A 26 6.94 -7.70 15.14
N THR A 27 7.13 -8.62 16.07
CA THR A 27 7.30 -10.05 15.79
C THR A 27 6.26 -10.83 16.57
N MET A 28 5.86 -11.95 16.06
CA MET A 28 4.87 -12.84 16.67
C MET A 28 5.29 -14.31 16.51
N LEU A 29 4.53 -15.22 17.13
CA LEU A 29 4.78 -16.65 17.07
C LEU A 29 6.23 -16.99 17.45
N GLN A 30 6.66 -16.51 18.64
CA GLN A 30 8.02 -16.72 19.19
C GLN A 30 9.14 -16.23 18.26
N GLY A 31 8.85 -15.26 17.38
CA GLY A 31 9.82 -14.68 16.47
C GLY A 31 9.89 -15.34 15.09
N SER A 32 9.02 -16.30 14.79
CA SER A 32 8.97 -16.95 13.47
C SER A 32 8.29 -16.10 12.38
N VAL A 33 7.48 -15.11 12.78
CA VAL A 33 6.80 -14.20 11.87
C VAL A 33 7.11 -12.75 12.26
N LYS A 34 7.59 -11.95 11.31
CA LYS A 34 7.67 -10.50 11.46
C LYS A 34 6.45 -9.84 10.88
N GLY A 35 6.02 -8.75 11.50
CA GLY A 35 4.89 -7.97 11.05
C GLY A 35 5.15 -6.47 11.07
N ALA A 36 4.33 -5.73 10.33
CA ALA A 36 4.29 -4.29 10.36
C ALA A 36 2.86 -3.78 10.13
N LEU A 37 2.47 -2.77 10.90
CA LEU A 37 1.19 -2.06 10.78
C LEU A 37 1.49 -0.62 10.37
N ILE A 38 0.85 -0.13 9.31
CA ILE A 38 0.93 1.26 8.88
C ILE A 38 -0.43 1.95 9.06
N SER A 39 -0.41 3.16 9.62
CA SER A 39 -1.46 4.17 9.54
C SER A 39 -1.00 5.24 8.56
N GLY A 40 -1.80 5.56 7.57
CA GLY A 40 -1.39 6.45 6.48
C GLY A 40 -2.53 7.33 5.94
N THR A 41 -3.50 7.71 6.76
CA THR A 41 -4.63 8.54 6.32
C THR A 41 -4.18 9.91 5.82
N ARG A 42 -3.23 10.55 6.53
CA ARG A 42 -2.65 11.85 6.12
C ARG A 42 -1.83 11.71 4.85
N LEU A 43 -1.04 10.63 4.74
CA LEU A 43 -0.24 10.31 3.55
C LEU A 43 -1.12 10.23 2.30
N VAL A 44 -2.20 9.46 2.34
CA VAL A 44 -3.10 9.28 1.20
C VAL A 44 -3.85 10.56 0.87
N SER A 45 -4.33 11.28 1.89
CA SER A 45 -4.97 12.61 1.70
C SER A 45 -4.02 13.61 1.07
N GLN A 46 -2.75 13.63 1.50
CA GLN A 46 -1.74 14.52 0.92
C GLN A 46 -1.36 14.14 -0.50
N ALA A 47 -1.23 12.83 -0.81
CA ALA A 47 -1.00 12.36 -2.16
C ALA A 47 -2.15 12.75 -3.09
N ARG A 48 -3.40 12.61 -2.63
CA ARG A 48 -4.59 13.06 -3.36
C ARG A 48 -4.54 14.56 -3.68
N ALA A 49 -4.20 15.39 -2.70
CA ALA A 49 -4.10 16.83 -2.89
C ALA A 49 -2.95 17.21 -3.85
N ASN A 50 -1.77 16.59 -3.67
CA ASN A 50 -0.59 16.89 -4.49
C ASN A 50 -0.79 16.60 -5.97
N HIS A 51 -1.53 15.54 -6.29
CA HIS A 51 -1.75 15.06 -7.66
C HIS A 51 -3.17 15.34 -8.17
N GLN A 52 -4.01 16.02 -7.39
CA GLN A 52 -5.42 16.33 -7.74
C GLN A 52 -6.22 15.08 -8.15
N LEU A 53 -6.05 13.98 -7.41
CA LEU A 53 -6.57 12.68 -7.77
C LEU A 53 -8.07 12.55 -7.53
N GLY A 54 -8.76 11.86 -8.43
CA GLY A 54 -10.10 11.30 -8.21
C GLY A 54 -10.09 10.16 -7.18
N ILE A 55 -11.24 9.49 -7.02
CA ILE A 55 -11.39 8.43 -6.01
C ILE A 55 -10.57 7.19 -6.39
N ILE A 56 -10.67 6.70 -7.63
CA ILE A 56 -9.97 5.49 -8.09
C ILE A 56 -8.46 5.71 -8.10
N GLU A 57 -8.02 6.87 -8.57
CA GLU A 57 -6.61 7.25 -8.56
C GLU A 57 -6.06 7.33 -7.13
N SER A 58 -6.82 7.92 -6.21
CA SER A 58 -6.46 7.99 -4.79
C SER A 58 -6.41 6.63 -4.14
N LEU A 59 -7.34 5.73 -4.51
CA LEU A 59 -7.34 4.34 -4.06
C LEU A 59 -6.08 3.61 -4.54
N ALA A 60 -5.76 3.69 -5.83
CA ALA A 60 -4.64 2.99 -6.43
C ALA A 60 -3.29 3.51 -5.90
N LEU A 61 -3.07 4.83 -5.94
CA LEU A 61 -1.83 5.42 -5.44
C LEU A 61 -1.71 5.24 -3.92
N GLY A 62 -2.80 5.40 -3.18
CA GLY A 62 -2.83 5.20 -1.73
C GLY A 62 -2.45 3.79 -1.32
N GLN A 63 -3.04 2.76 -1.94
CA GLN A 63 -2.68 1.36 -1.68
C GLN A 63 -1.22 1.07 -2.02
N ALA A 64 -0.71 1.61 -3.14
CA ALA A 64 0.68 1.44 -3.52
C ALA A 64 1.66 2.10 -2.53
N LEU A 65 1.37 3.34 -2.10
CA LEU A 65 2.19 4.06 -1.10
C LEU A 65 2.20 3.35 0.26
N LEU A 66 1.04 2.86 0.73
CA LEU A 66 0.94 2.08 1.95
C LEU A 66 1.75 0.78 1.85
N SER A 67 1.68 0.10 0.70
CA SER A 67 2.41 -1.15 0.45
C SER A 67 3.93 -0.92 0.51
N VAL A 68 4.47 0.06 -0.22
CA VAL A 68 5.92 0.32 -0.14
C VAL A 68 6.35 0.86 1.22
N GLY A 69 5.47 1.60 1.91
CA GLY A 69 5.69 2.02 3.30
C GLY A 69 5.86 0.81 4.23
N LEU A 70 4.99 -0.18 4.15
CA LEU A 70 5.14 -1.44 4.89
C LEU A 70 6.42 -2.19 4.48
N LEU A 71 6.70 -2.29 3.19
CA LEU A 71 7.88 -2.96 2.67
C LEU A 71 9.20 -2.24 3.02
N SER A 72 9.17 -0.95 3.36
CA SER A 72 10.34 -0.24 3.89
C SER A 72 10.91 -0.89 5.15
N THR A 73 10.08 -1.63 5.89
CA THR A 73 10.49 -2.37 7.08
C THR A 73 11.35 -3.60 6.79
N THR A 74 11.43 -4.02 5.53
CA THR A 74 12.18 -5.20 5.09
C THR A 74 13.55 -4.87 4.51
N ILE A 75 13.85 -3.59 4.29
CA ILE A 75 15.10 -3.14 3.68
C ILE A 75 16.07 -2.56 4.71
N LYS A 76 17.36 -2.61 4.38
CA LYS A 76 18.45 -2.13 5.26
C LYS A 76 18.62 -0.61 5.13
N GLN A 77 19.28 -0.03 6.12
CA GLN A 77 19.68 1.36 6.11
C GLN A 77 20.44 1.74 4.82
N GLY A 78 20.08 2.88 4.23
CA GLY A 78 20.64 3.36 2.98
C GLY A 78 20.03 2.77 1.71
N THR A 79 19.13 1.78 1.85
CA THR A 79 18.45 1.14 0.72
C THR A 79 17.11 1.82 0.41
N ARG A 80 16.68 1.74 -0.85
CA ARG A 80 15.34 2.11 -1.31
C ARG A 80 14.67 0.93 -1.98
N LEU A 81 13.35 0.86 -1.85
CA LEU A 81 12.50 -0.11 -2.51
C LEU A 81 11.48 0.60 -3.38
N GLY A 82 11.49 0.32 -4.67
CA GLY A 82 10.50 0.79 -5.63
C GLY A 82 9.52 -0.32 -6.00
N LEU A 83 8.28 0.06 -6.22
CA LEU A 83 7.24 -0.74 -6.85
C LEU A 83 6.79 -0.03 -8.12
N GLN A 84 6.77 -0.75 -9.22
CA GLN A 84 6.32 -0.24 -10.51
C GLN A 84 5.32 -1.22 -11.11
N ILE A 85 4.19 -0.71 -11.56
CA ILE A 85 3.18 -1.46 -12.28
C ILE A 85 2.99 -0.81 -13.65
N TYR A 86 3.10 -1.61 -14.70
CA TYR A 86 2.62 -1.27 -16.05
C TYR A 86 1.42 -2.13 -16.36
N CYS A 87 0.32 -1.53 -16.80
CA CYS A 87 -0.90 -2.28 -17.03
C CYS A 87 -1.71 -1.74 -18.21
N THR A 88 -2.60 -2.59 -18.74
CA THR A 88 -3.40 -2.29 -19.95
C THR A 88 -4.71 -1.55 -19.65
N GLY A 89 -5.12 -1.55 -18.39
CA GLY A 89 -6.35 -0.88 -17.96
C GLY A 89 -6.24 0.65 -17.93
N PRO A 90 -7.34 1.35 -17.61
CA PRO A 90 -7.38 2.83 -17.57
C PRO A 90 -6.31 3.47 -16.66
N LEU A 91 -5.85 2.77 -15.63
CA LEU A 91 -4.79 3.23 -14.72
C LEU A 91 -3.44 3.39 -15.44
N LYS A 92 -3.18 2.64 -16.52
CA LYS A 92 -1.93 2.56 -17.28
C LYS A 92 -0.73 2.13 -16.44
N GLY A 93 -0.73 2.38 -15.16
CA GLY A 93 0.29 1.97 -14.21
C GLY A 93 0.63 3.03 -13.17
N LEU A 94 1.62 2.72 -12.37
CA LEU A 94 2.10 3.58 -11.29
C LEU A 94 3.57 3.29 -10.99
N SER A 95 4.21 4.26 -10.33
CA SER A 95 5.54 4.09 -9.75
C SER A 95 5.56 4.70 -8.36
N VAL A 96 5.93 3.90 -7.36
CA VAL A 96 6.08 4.34 -5.97
C VAL A 96 7.41 3.85 -5.41
N GLU A 97 7.97 4.58 -4.46
CA GLU A 97 9.25 4.24 -3.84
C GLU A 97 9.18 4.53 -2.34
N ALA A 98 9.80 3.68 -1.54
CA ALA A 98 10.06 3.93 -0.13
C ALA A 98 11.56 3.89 0.16
N SER A 99 12.02 4.74 1.06
CA SER A 99 13.34 4.64 1.67
C SER A 99 13.27 3.89 3.01
N TRP A 100 14.41 3.38 3.46
CA TRP A 100 14.54 2.57 4.69
C TRP A 100 14.00 3.25 5.96
N ASP A 101 13.95 4.58 5.97
CA ASP A 101 13.41 5.41 7.05
C ASP A 101 11.90 5.65 6.97
N GLY A 102 11.21 5.00 6.01
CA GLY A 102 9.76 5.05 5.85
C GLY A 102 9.24 6.24 5.03
N ASN A 103 10.11 7.08 4.48
CA ASN A 103 9.67 8.12 3.54
C ASN A 103 9.21 7.47 2.22
N VAL A 104 8.04 7.88 1.74
CA VAL A 104 7.43 7.35 0.52
C VAL A 104 7.14 8.46 -0.49
N ARG A 105 7.17 8.09 -1.77
CA ARG A 105 6.77 8.97 -2.88
C ARG A 105 6.28 8.14 -4.06
N GLY A 106 5.50 8.75 -4.94
CA GLY A 106 5.05 8.06 -6.14
C GLY A 106 4.05 8.85 -6.95
N TYR A 107 3.68 8.28 -8.09
CA TYR A 107 2.73 8.87 -9.03
C TYR A 107 2.08 7.80 -9.91
N LEU A 108 0.97 8.16 -10.53
CA LEU A 108 0.29 7.35 -11.54
C LEU A 108 0.78 7.72 -12.94
N PHE A 109 0.65 6.79 -13.90
CA PHE A 109 0.97 7.03 -15.31
C PHE A 109 -0.19 7.62 -16.11
N THR A 110 -1.34 7.78 -15.46
CA THR A 110 -2.50 8.48 -16.01
C THR A 110 -2.76 9.76 -15.24
N ASP A 111 -3.26 10.79 -15.94
CA ASP A 111 -3.65 12.05 -15.30
C ASP A 111 -5.04 11.95 -14.67
N SER A 112 -5.96 11.23 -15.31
CA SER A 112 -7.31 11.01 -14.80
C SER A 112 -7.95 9.75 -15.39
N ILE A 113 -8.83 9.15 -14.61
CA ILE A 113 -9.68 8.02 -15.03
C ILE A 113 -11.11 8.53 -15.16
N LEU A 114 -11.65 8.45 -16.37
CA LEU A 114 -13.05 8.82 -16.60
C LEU A 114 -13.97 7.79 -15.94
N ILE A 115 -14.86 8.26 -15.09
CA ILE A 115 -15.86 7.45 -14.40
C ILE A 115 -17.23 7.90 -14.91
N ASP A 116 -17.78 7.14 -15.85
CA ASP A 116 -19.06 7.46 -16.51
C ASP A 116 -20.28 7.03 -15.66
N LYS A 117 -20.09 6.22 -14.64
CA LYS A 117 -21.15 5.68 -13.77
C LYS A 117 -20.75 5.76 -12.31
N PRO A 118 -21.72 5.83 -11.37
CA PRO A 118 -21.43 5.70 -9.96
C PRO A 118 -20.60 4.44 -9.66
N LEU A 119 -19.61 4.55 -8.78
CA LEU A 119 -18.76 3.44 -8.39
C LEU A 119 -19.58 2.42 -7.60
N GLU A 120 -19.70 1.21 -8.11
CA GLU A 120 -20.38 0.09 -7.44
C GLU A 120 -19.44 -0.61 -6.45
N SER A 121 -18.13 -0.52 -6.64
CA SER A 121 -17.13 -1.12 -5.76
C SER A 121 -15.80 -0.35 -5.80
N PHE A 122 -14.97 -0.56 -4.77
CA PHE A 122 -13.59 -0.09 -4.70
C PHE A 122 -12.58 -1.16 -5.16
N ASP A 123 -12.97 -2.02 -6.11
CA ASP A 123 -12.07 -2.98 -6.73
C ASP A 123 -11.24 -2.32 -7.84
N LEU A 124 -9.92 -2.47 -7.77
CA LEU A 124 -8.99 -1.92 -8.77
C LEU A 124 -8.82 -2.80 -10.00
N GLN A 125 -9.27 -4.06 -9.95
CA GLN A 125 -9.06 -5.02 -11.05
C GLN A 125 -9.55 -4.49 -12.41
N PRO A 126 -10.73 -3.88 -12.54
CA PRO A 126 -11.19 -3.33 -13.83
C PRO A 126 -10.34 -2.16 -14.36
N TYR A 127 -9.64 -1.45 -13.47
CA TYR A 127 -8.80 -0.29 -13.80
C TYR A 127 -7.34 -0.65 -14.06
N ILE A 128 -6.89 -1.79 -13.55
CA ILE A 128 -5.54 -2.34 -13.75
C ILE A 128 -5.53 -3.22 -15.01
N GLY A 129 -6.37 -4.25 -15.09
CA GLY A 129 -6.34 -5.22 -16.18
C GLY A 129 -5.06 -6.06 -16.16
N ASN A 130 -4.56 -6.46 -17.33
CA ASN A 130 -3.33 -7.22 -17.47
C ASN A 130 -2.09 -6.32 -17.36
N GLY A 131 -0.97 -6.88 -16.89
CA GLY A 131 0.24 -6.08 -16.77
C GLY A 131 1.38 -6.79 -16.07
N THR A 132 2.40 -6.01 -15.72
CA THR A 132 3.60 -6.47 -15.02
C THR A 132 3.82 -5.65 -13.76
N LEU A 133 4.12 -6.33 -12.65
CA LEU A 133 4.57 -5.74 -11.40
C LEU A 133 6.07 -5.97 -11.27
N SER A 134 6.81 -4.91 -10.94
CA SER A 134 8.25 -4.93 -10.71
C SER A 134 8.58 -4.38 -9.33
N VAL A 135 9.41 -5.10 -8.59
CA VAL A 135 9.98 -4.63 -7.32
C VAL A 135 11.46 -4.35 -7.54
N ILE A 136 11.86 -3.12 -7.26
CA ILE A 136 13.20 -2.60 -7.53
C ILE A 136 13.88 -2.30 -6.20
N ARG A 137 15.01 -2.93 -5.93
CA ARG A 137 15.84 -2.64 -4.74
C ARG A 137 17.09 -1.90 -5.16
N LYS A 138 17.29 -0.72 -4.58
CA LYS A 138 18.45 0.13 -4.84
C LYS A 138 19.25 0.28 -3.55
N ASP A 139 20.43 -0.29 -3.54
CA ASP A 139 21.46 -0.05 -2.52
C ASP A 139 22.46 0.98 -3.08
N ALA A 140 22.96 1.88 -2.23
CA ALA A 140 23.95 2.89 -2.64
C ALA A 140 25.28 2.29 -3.14
N ARG A 141 25.55 1.01 -2.86
CA ARG A 141 26.83 0.33 -3.11
C ARG A 141 26.76 -0.79 -4.14
N SER A 142 25.59 -1.09 -4.69
CA SER A 142 25.40 -2.18 -5.66
C SER A 142 24.49 -1.76 -6.80
N GLU A 143 24.59 -2.49 -7.93
CA GLU A 143 23.64 -2.36 -9.01
C GLU A 143 22.21 -2.65 -8.52
N PRO A 144 21.21 -1.91 -9.04
CA PRO A 144 19.83 -2.15 -8.68
C PRO A 144 19.40 -3.58 -9.04
N TYR A 145 18.78 -4.27 -8.08
CA TYR A 145 18.13 -5.54 -8.36
C TYR A 145 16.65 -5.30 -8.70
N THR A 146 16.17 -5.91 -9.76
CA THR A 146 14.76 -5.85 -10.17
C THR A 146 14.20 -7.25 -10.35
N GLY A 147 13.21 -7.60 -9.56
CA GLY A 147 12.37 -8.76 -9.79
C GLY A 147 11.02 -8.35 -10.38
N HIS A 148 10.41 -9.19 -11.22
CA HIS A 148 9.13 -8.89 -11.84
C HIS A 148 8.27 -10.15 -12.00
N ILE A 149 6.96 -9.93 -11.98
CA ILE A 149 5.95 -10.96 -12.30
C ILE A 149 4.87 -10.37 -13.22
N GLN A 150 4.15 -11.24 -13.92
CA GLN A 150 2.89 -10.87 -14.53
C GLN A 150 1.84 -10.68 -13.45
N LEU A 151 0.98 -9.66 -13.58
CA LEU A 151 -0.16 -9.47 -12.69
C LEU A 151 -1.12 -10.66 -12.81
N VAL A 152 -1.53 -11.20 -11.69
CA VAL A 152 -2.44 -12.35 -11.59
C VAL A 152 -3.83 -11.90 -11.16
N HIS A 153 -3.88 -11.01 -10.17
CA HIS A 153 -5.11 -10.61 -9.49
C HIS A 153 -5.61 -9.24 -9.94
N GLY A 154 -4.73 -8.38 -10.47
CA GLY A 154 -5.04 -6.97 -10.73
C GLY A 154 -5.33 -6.18 -9.44
N ARG A 155 -4.80 -6.63 -8.32
CA ARG A 155 -4.90 -6.02 -6.99
C ARG A 155 -3.52 -5.91 -6.37
N ILE A 156 -3.14 -4.71 -5.96
CA ILE A 156 -1.75 -4.39 -5.59
C ILE A 156 -1.22 -5.28 -4.46
N ALA A 157 -1.99 -5.48 -3.40
CA ALA A 157 -1.56 -6.29 -2.26
C ALA A 157 -1.43 -7.78 -2.60
N GLU A 158 -2.40 -8.31 -3.33
CA GLU A 158 -2.43 -9.72 -3.74
C GLU A 158 -1.31 -10.03 -4.74
N ASP A 159 -1.08 -9.16 -5.72
CA ASP A 159 0.01 -9.31 -6.69
C ASP A 159 1.39 -9.15 -6.04
N LEU A 160 1.52 -8.30 -5.00
CA LEU A 160 2.75 -8.23 -4.20
C LEU A 160 2.99 -9.51 -3.39
N THR A 161 1.94 -10.10 -2.81
CA THR A 161 2.04 -11.40 -2.12
C THR A 161 2.53 -12.48 -3.08
N GLU A 162 1.97 -12.51 -4.29
CA GLU A 162 2.39 -13.43 -5.36
C GLU A 162 3.85 -13.21 -5.78
N TYR A 163 4.29 -11.94 -5.86
CA TYR A 163 5.69 -11.59 -6.12
C TYR A 163 6.62 -12.18 -5.07
N PHE A 164 6.32 -12.00 -3.78
CA PHE A 164 7.16 -12.53 -2.71
C PHE A 164 7.23 -14.06 -2.74
N LEU A 165 6.11 -14.71 -3.04
CA LEU A 165 6.07 -16.17 -3.13
C LEU A 165 6.92 -16.68 -4.31
N ARG A 166 6.74 -16.11 -5.51
CA ARG A 166 7.39 -16.60 -6.74
C ARG A 166 8.83 -16.16 -6.89
N SER A 167 9.12 -14.89 -6.59
CA SER A 167 10.43 -14.31 -6.86
C SER A 167 11.37 -14.35 -5.67
N GLU A 168 10.85 -14.28 -4.45
CA GLU A 168 11.66 -14.28 -3.22
C GLU A 168 11.50 -15.55 -2.40
N GLN A 169 10.61 -16.46 -2.81
CA GLN A 169 10.33 -17.74 -2.13
C GLN A 169 10.03 -17.52 -0.62
N THR A 170 9.36 -16.43 -0.32
CA THR A 170 9.06 -16.02 1.06
C THR A 170 7.55 -15.88 1.23
N LYS A 171 6.95 -16.67 2.12
CA LYS A 171 5.55 -16.55 2.47
C LYS A 171 5.30 -15.18 3.11
N THR A 172 4.38 -14.45 2.52
CA THR A 172 4.08 -13.06 2.89
C THR A 172 2.57 -12.84 2.81
N ALA A 173 1.99 -12.19 3.80
CA ALA A 173 0.62 -11.73 3.77
C ALA A 173 0.59 -10.19 3.83
N LEU A 174 -0.16 -9.58 2.94
CA LEU A 174 -0.27 -8.12 2.83
C LEU A 174 -1.74 -7.72 2.64
N ALA A 175 -2.21 -6.79 3.46
CA ALA A 175 -3.50 -6.14 3.29
C ALA A 175 -3.32 -4.63 3.40
N VAL A 176 -3.87 -3.89 2.44
CA VAL A 176 -3.92 -2.44 2.47
C VAL A 176 -5.32 -1.98 2.09
N SER A 177 -5.78 -0.91 2.69
CA SER A 177 -7.10 -0.37 2.38
C SER A 177 -7.13 1.14 2.56
N VAL A 178 -7.91 1.78 1.71
CA VAL A 178 -8.25 3.21 1.77
C VAL A 178 -9.76 3.30 1.82
N ARG A 179 -10.29 4.05 2.78
CA ARG A 179 -11.72 4.31 2.93
C ARG A 179 -12.02 5.76 2.60
N PHE A 180 -13.13 5.96 1.93
CA PHE A 180 -13.67 7.27 1.63
C PHE A 180 -14.97 7.51 2.42
N ASP A 181 -15.28 8.76 2.71
CA ASP A 181 -16.59 9.18 3.21
C ASP A 181 -17.60 9.33 2.04
N GLN A 182 -18.80 9.79 2.37
CA GLN A 182 -19.87 9.96 1.37
C GLN A 182 -19.56 11.05 0.33
N GLU A 183 -18.72 12.00 0.67
CA GLU A 183 -18.26 13.09 -0.21
C GLU A 183 -16.97 12.71 -0.96
N GLY A 184 -16.50 11.48 -0.82
CA GLY A 184 -15.31 10.97 -1.49
C GLY A 184 -13.98 11.46 -0.90
N ARG A 185 -13.95 12.01 0.32
CA ARG A 185 -12.72 12.34 1.03
C ARG A 185 -12.12 11.10 1.69
N VAL A 186 -10.80 11.05 1.81
CA VAL A 186 -10.12 9.95 2.51
C VAL A 186 -10.42 10.02 4.01
N SER A 187 -11.19 9.08 4.52
CA SER A 187 -11.59 9.00 5.94
C SER A 187 -10.71 8.07 6.76
N GLY A 188 -10.03 7.12 6.13
CA GLY A 188 -9.10 6.22 6.81
C GLY A 188 -8.25 5.45 5.81
N ALA A 189 -6.97 5.26 6.12
CA ALA A 189 -6.07 4.48 5.28
C ALA A 189 -5.01 3.77 6.11
N GLY A 190 -4.73 2.53 5.79
CA GLY A 190 -3.71 1.74 6.48
C GLY A 190 -3.50 0.37 5.89
N GLY A 191 -2.58 -0.37 6.48
CA GLY A 191 -2.22 -1.68 6.00
C GLY A 191 -1.49 -2.52 7.05
N LEU A 192 -1.46 -3.80 6.79
CA LEU A 192 -0.84 -4.82 7.61
C LEU A 192 0.00 -5.73 6.72
N PHE A 193 1.18 -6.07 7.21
CA PHE A 193 2.15 -6.91 6.54
C PHE A 193 2.65 -7.96 7.50
N PHE A 194 2.73 -9.20 7.04
CA PHE A 194 3.38 -10.30 7.73
C PHE A 194 4.31 -11.04 6.77
N GLN A 195 5.42 -11.51 7.29
CA GLN A 195 6.36 -12.29 6.51
C GLN A 195 7.00 -13.37 7.38
N ALA A 196 7.02 -14.59 6.86
CA ALA A 196 7.70 -15.72 7.47
C ALA A 196 9.21 -15.45 7.60
N LEU A 197 9.78 -15.79 8.73
CA LEU A 197 11.22 -15.81 8.97
C LEU A 197 11.74 -17.24 8.89
N PRO A 198 13.05 -17.45 8.74
CA PRO A 198 13.62 -18.80 8.76
C PRO A 198 13.19 -19.58 10.02
N GLY A 199 12.61 -20.76 9.81
CA GLY A 199 12.07 -21.59 10.88
C GLY A 199 10.57 -21.46 11.13
N ALA A 200 9.87 -20.55 10.44
CA ALA A 200 8.41 -20.50 10.46
C ALA A 200 7.80 -21.77 9.88
N GLN A 201 6.75 -22.27 10.50
CA GLN A 201 5.98 -23.39 9.98
C GLN A 201 4.92 -22.86 8.98
N ASP A 202 4.53 -23.71 8.04
CA ASP A 202 3.52 -23.32 7.04
C ASP A 202 2.19 -22.94 7.69
N LEU A 203 1.78 -23.66 8.73
CA LEU A 203 0.57 -23.39 9.51
C LEU A 203 0.59 -22.01 10.19
N ASP A 204 1.76 -21.48 10.56
CA ASP A 204 1.88 -20.16 11.18
C ASP A 204 1.40 -19.04 10.24
N MET A 205 1.72 -19.17 8.95
CA MET A 205 1.30 -18.18 7.95
C MET A 205 -0.16 -18.37 7.54
N GLU A 206 -0.64 -19.62 7.42
CA GLU A 206 -2.03 -19.91 7.09
C GLU A 206 -2.99 -19.35 8.18
N ASP A 207 -2.73 -19.61 9.46
CA ASP A 207 -3.50 -19.05 10.58
C ASP A 207 -3.43 -17.50 10.61
N THR A 208 -2.26 -16.93 10.28
CA THR A 208 -2.08 -15.48 10.21
C THR A 208 -2.92 -14.86 9.08
N GLU A 209 -2.94 -15.48 7.90
CA GLU A 209 -3.73 -15.03 6.76
C GLU A 209 -5.24 -15.13 7.03
N ASP A 210 -5.69 -16.22 7.64
CA ASP A 210 -7.11 -16.42 7.97
C ASP A 210 -7.58 -15.36 8.99
N ARG A 211 -6.81 -15.12 10.04
CA ARG A 211 -7.11 -14.06 11.01
C ARG A 211 -7.11 -12.68 10.36
N MET A 212 -6.21 -12.42 9.42
CA MET A 212 -6.17 -11.15 8.70
C MET A 212 -7.42 -10.95 7.83
N ARG A 213 -7.97 -12.01 7.24
CA ARG A 213 -9.22 -11.96 6.46
C ARG A 213 -10.45 -11.68 7.33
N GLU A 214 -10.46 -12.14 8.58
CA GLU A 214 -11.55 -11.91 9.53
C GLU A 214 -11.54 -10.49 10.12
N MET A 215 -10.41 -9.78 10.05
CA MET A 215 -10.30 -8.43 10.59
C MET A 215 -11.07 -7.40 9.76
N PRO A 216 -11.66 -6.37 10.40
CA PRO A 216 -12.14 -5.20 9.68
C PRO A 216 -11.02 -4.58 8.85
N SER A 217 -11.33 -4.04 7.68
CA SER A 217 -10.32 -3.37 6.85
C SER A 217 -9.63 -2.24 7.64
N LEU A 218 -8.32 -2.06 7.45
CA LEU A 218 -7.53 -1.06 8.18
C LEU A 218 -8.01 0.37 7.89
N GLY A 219 -8.54 0.61 6.67
CA GLY A 219 -9.20 1.88 6.36
C GLY A 219 -10.41 2.13 7.26
N THR A 220 -11.24 1.11 7.50
CA THR A 220 -12.37 1.20 8.44
C THR A 220 -11.90 1.38 9.89
N TRP A 221 -10.86 0.64 10.28
CA TRP A 221 -10.28 0.75 11.61
C TRP A 221 -9.81 2.18 11.92
N PHE A 222 -9.03 2.78 11.04
CA PHE A 222 -8.51 4.13 11.25
C PHE A 222 -9.57 5.20 11.05
N ALA A 223 -10.56 5.02 10.17
CA ALA A 223 -11.70 5.91 10.02
C ALA A 223 -12.56 6.00 11.30
N SER A 224 -12.55 4.97 12.14
CA SER A 224 -13.24 4.97 13.44
C SER A 224 -12.43 5.62 14.58
N GLY A 225 -11.32 6.29 14.28
CA GLY A 225 -10.48 6.98 15.26
C GLY A 225 -9.57 6.07 16.09
N LYS A 226 -9.47 4.78 15.74
CA LYS A 226 -8.56 3.85 16.43
C LYS A 226 -7.10 4.16 16.08
N SER A 227 -6.21 3.94 17.04
CA SER A 227 -4.75 4.08 16.86
C SER A 227 -4.09 2.74 16.49
N ARG A 228 -2.80 2.82 16.18
CA ARG A 228 -1.89 1.67 15.94
C ARG A 228 -1.65 0.88 17.21
#